data_977f1e7c76c64c9398bfe624534c1ed2
#
_entry.id   977f1e7c76c64c9398bfe624534c1ed2
#
_cell.length_a   1.000
_cell.length_b   1.000
_cell.length_c   1.000
_cell.angle_alpha   90.00
_cell.angle_beta   90.00
_cell.angle_gamma   90.00
#
_symmetry.space_group_name_H-M   'P 1'
#
loop_
_entity.id
_entity.type
_entity.pdbx_description
1 polymer ?
#
loop_
_entity_poly.entity_id
_entity_poly.type
_entity_poly.pdbx_seq_one_letter_code
_entity_poly.pdbx_strand_id
1 'polypeptide(L)'
;MRHIFTIAMAFFAMCTFTGCSTSKQASQKSNTTVTNASDSYEVYIQTYYPIAVEQMHRHKIPASITLAQGLLESGAGKSALTQKSNNHFGIKANNNWSGRTTTSMDNGRMCEFRVYDSARDSYEDHSQFLLKPRYAALFELSSTDYQGWARGLKKAGYAEDPAYPQKLINLIERYKLYEYDKYSKGDAASVLGNNAGVTLSSKRPLYLSSGLLYIVANNGDTFKSLSSEFGISYRKLIKYNDLYKEYNIKAGDIIYLEKKHSKASKENRFHTTVDGESLYSISQKYGVRLKNVYKMNPEYESYSTLKVGDVVRLR
;
A
#
# COMPACT_ATOMS: atom_id res chain seq x y z
N MET A 1 54.97 -25.83 -41.00
CA MET A 1 55.39 -24.96 -42.12
C MET A 1 54.81 -23.63 -41.90
N ARG A 2 55.61 -22.67 -41.43
CA ARG A 2 56.28 -21.62 -42.20
C ARG A 2 55.28 -20.78 -42.99
N HIS A 3 55.18 -19.53 -42.98
CA HIS A 3 56.01 -18.34 -42.71
C HIS A 3 55.00 -17.11 -42.85
N ILE A 4 55.15 -16.06 -42.43
CA ILE A 4 56.09 -14.92 -42.23
C ILE A 4 55.33 -13.62 -42.49
N PHE A 5 55.42 -12.70 -41.52
CA PHE A 5 55.69 -11.25 -41.60
C PHE A 5 55.15 -10.41 -42.79
N THR A 6 54.57 -9.29 -42.51
CA THR A 6 55.31 -8.01 -42.77
C THR A 6 54.64 -6.78 -42.10
N ILE A 7 55.48 -5.97 -41.56
CA ILE A 7 55.37 -4.65 -40.96
C ILE A 7 55.44 -3.57 -42.08
N ALA A 8 54.75 -2.46 -41.91
CA ALA A 8 55.18 -1.11 -42.33
C ALA A 8 54.18 -0.09 -41.77
N MET A 9 54.51 0.68 -40.77
CA MET A 9 55.28 1.94 -40.67
C MET A 9 54.62 3.16 -41.36
N ALA A 10 54.11 4.01 -40.50
CA ALA A 10 54.23 5.42 -40.28
C ALA A 10 54.07 6.41 -41.47
N PHE A 11 53.22 7.39 -41.28
CA PHE A 11 53.63 8.77 -41.57
C PHE A 11 52.90 9.79 -40.64
N PHE A 12 53.69 10.66 -40.14
CA PHE A 12 53.44 11.76 -39.23
C PHE A 12 53.01 12.98 -40.05
N ALA A 13 51.94 13.63 -39.65
CA ALA A 13 51.77 15.03 -40.01
C ALA A 13 51.06 15.82 -38.87
N MET A 14 51.83 16.61 -38.28
CA MET A 14 51.55 17.57 -37.24
C MET A 14 50.99 18.82 -37.91
N CYS A 15 49.82 19.29 -37.52
CA CYS A 15 49.41 20.67 -37.74
C CYS A 15 48.64 21.17 -36.54
N THR A 16 49.31 22.03 -35.82
CA THR A 16 48.77 22.93 -34.82
C THR A 16 47.81 23.95 -35.44
N PHE A 17 46.66 24.21 -34.85
CA PHE A 17 46.21 25.59 -34.59
C PHE A 17 45.06 25.59 -33.56
N THR A 18 45.26 26.42 -32.58
CA THR A 18 44.43 26.98 -31.55
C THR A 18 42.99 27.35 -31.93
N GLY A 19 42.08 27.00 -31.02
CA GLY A 19 40.71 27.51 -31.07
C GLY A 19 39.98 27.12 -29.79
N CYS A 20 40.17 27.97 -28.77
CA CYS A 20 39.42 27.86 -27.51
C CYS A 20 37.95 28.20 -27.78
N SER A 21 37.05 27.24 -27.57
CA SER A 21 35.61 27.47 -27.53
C SER A 21 35.03 26.60 -26.43
N THR A 22 34.81 27.20 -25.28
CA THR A 22 34.11 26.61 -24.13
C THR A 22 32.64 26.41 -24.50
N SER A 23 32.30 25.21 -24.96
CA SER A 23 30.91 24.76 -24.96
C SER A 23 30.58 24.20 -23.58
N LYS A 24 29.82 24.97 -22.78
CA LYS A 24 29.14 24.46 -21.58
C LYS A 24 28.20 23.34 -22.03
N GLN A 25 28.61 22.11 -21.81
CA GLN A 25 27.67 20.98 -21.81
C GLN A 25 26.66 21.20 -20.69
N ALA A 26 25.47 21.65 -21.06
CA ALA A 26 24.33 21.62 -20.18
C ALA A 26 24.05 20.16 -19.83
N SER A 27 24.37 19.78 -18.60
CA SER A 27 23.90 18.54 -18.00
C SER A 27 22.36 18.58 -18.08
N GLN A 28 21.77 17.83 -18.98
CA GLN A 28 20.35 17.52 -18.93
C GLN A 28 20.14 16.68 -17.66
N LYS A 29 19.74 17.37 -16.59
CA LYS A 29 19.05 16.70 -15.48
C LYS A 29 17.79 16.10 -16.10
N SER A 30 17.78 14.77 -16.21
CA SER A 30 16.56 14.02 -16.41
C SER A 30 15.63 14.37 -15.24
N ASN A 31 14.67 15.25 -15.50
CA ASN A 31 13.52 15.43 -14.63
C ASN A 31 12.74 14.11 -14.67
N THR A 32 13.11 13.19 -13.81
CA THR A 32 12.23 12.10 -13.42
C THR A 32 11.08 12.78 -12.69
N THR A 33 9.98 12.98 -13.38
CA THR A 33 8.70 13.40 -12.81
C THR A 33 8.33 12.31 -11.79
N VAL A 34 8.63 12.54 -10.53
CA VAL A 34 8.09 11.73 -9.43
C VAL A 34 6.61 12.08 -9.40
N THR A 35 5.83 11.31 -10.13
CA THR A 35 4.38 11.31 -9.96
C THR A 35 4.14 10.82 -8.53
N ASN A 36 3.65 11.70 -7.66
CA ASN A 36 3.14 11.39 -6.33
C ASN A 36 1.86 10.56 -6.44
N ALA A 37 1.95 9.37 -7.02
CA ALA A 37 1.02 8.31 -6.73
C ALA A 37 1.39 7.85 -5.31
N SER A 38 0.46 7.99 -4.35
CA SER A 38 0.53 7.29 -3.07
C SER A 38 1.13 5.90 -3.34
N ASP A 39 2.24 5.56 -2.68
CA ASP A 39 2.92 4.29 -2.95
C ASP A 39 1.87 3.19 -2.86
N SER A 40 1.70 2.44 -3.92
CA SER A 40 0.67 1.40 -3.97
C SER A 40 0.81 0.37 -2.85
N TYR A 41 2.01 0.27 -2.29
CA TYR A 41 2.29 -0.55 -1.13
C TYR A 41 1.69 0.06 0.14
N GLU A 42 1.80 1.36 0.34
CA GLU A 42 1.15 2.05 1.46
C GLU A 42 -0.37 1.91 1.39
N VAL A 43 -0.96 2.08 0.21
CA VAL A 43 -2.41 1.86 0.01
C VAL A 43 -2.81 0.44 0.38
N TYR A 44 -2.05 -0.56 -0.08
CA TYR A 44 -2.30 -1.96 0.25
C TYR A 44 -2.23 -2.21 1.76
N ILE A 45 -1.19 -1.70 2.42
CA ILE A 45 -0.99 -1.84 3.86
C ILE A 45 -2.18 -1.25 4.61
N GLN A 46 -2.55 0.00 4.30
CA GLN A 46 -3.68 0.67 4.96
C GLN A 46 -5.01 -0.04 4.72
N THR A 47 -5.17 -0.69 3.57
CA THR A 47 -6.37 -1.47 3.27
C THR A 47 -6.48 -2.74 4.09
N TYR A 48 -5.37 -3.47 4.23
CA TYR A 48 -5.41 -4.86 4.70
C TYR A 48 -4.83 -5.08 6.10
N TYR A 49 -4.18 -4.06 6.73
CA TYR A 49 -3.66 -4.25 8.08
C TYR A 49 -4.73 -4.65 9.11
N PRO A 50 -6.00 -4.17 9.05
CA PRO A 50 -6.98 -4.59 10.04
C PRO A 50 -7.28 -6.08 9.96
N ILE A 51 -7.32 -6.62 8.72
CA ILE A 51 -7.52 -8.06 8.51
C ILE A 51 -6.28 -8.83 9.00
N ALA A 52 -5.07 -8.35 8.69
CA ALA A 52 -3.83 -8.98 9.14
C ALA A 52 -3.73 -9.01 10.68
N VAL A 53 -4.08 -7.91 11.34
CA VAL A 53 -4.13 -7.83 12.83
C VAL A 53 -5.20 -8.77 13.40
N GLU A 54 -6.38 -8.87 12.78
CA GLU A 54 -7.40 -9.84 13.16
C GLU A 54 -6.87 -11.28 13.06
N GLN A 55 -6.21 -11.62 11.94
CA GLN A 55 -5.61 -12.94 11.75
C GLN A 55 -4.52 -13.23 12.79
N MET A 56 -3.70 -12.23 13.13
CA MET A 56 -2.70 -12.35 14.21
C MET A 56 -3.34 -12.74 15.54
N HIS A 57 -4.45 -12.11 15.91
CA HIS A 57 -5.12 -12.43 17.17
C HIS A 57 -5.81 -13.80 17.16
N ARG A 58 -6.34 -14.22 16.00
CA ARG A 58 -7.03 -15.50 15.85
C ARG A 58 -6.05 -16.68 15.74
N HIS A 59 -4.99 -16.51 14.97
CA HIS A 59 -4.12 -17.60 14.52
C HIS A 59 -2.67 -17.46 14.99
N LYS A 60 -2.32 -16.38 15.71
CA LYS A 60 -0.96 -16.14 16.25
C LYS A 60 0.13 -15.96 15.19
N ILE A 61 -0.23 -15.60 13.97
CA ILE A 61 0.69 -15.27 12.89
C ILE A 61 0.94 -13.75 12.95
N PRO A 62 2.21 -13.27 13.01
CA PRO A 62 2.47 -11.83 13.06
C PRO A 62 1.77 -11.08 11.92
N ALA A 63 1.13 -9.95 12.23
CA ALA A 63 0.47 -9.11 11.23
C ALA A 63 1.47 -8.60 10.19
N SER A 64 2.69 -8.28 10.62
CA SER A 64 3.80 -7.87 9.75
C SER A 64 4.13 -8.92 8.70
N ILE A 65 4.18 -10.19 9.08
CA ILE A 65 4.43 -11.32 8.17
C ILE A 65 3.29 -11.46 7.16
N THR A 66 2.04 -11.47 7.65
CA THR A 66 0.86 -11.59 6.78
C THR A 66 0.81 -10.45 5.77
N LEU A 67 1.06 -9.21 6.20
CA LEU A 67 1.10 -8.04 5.31
C LEU A 67 2.23 -8.12 4.29
N ALA A 68 3.44 -8.48 4.72
CA ALA A 68 4.60 -8.56 3.82
C ALA A 68 4.40 -9.65 2.76
N GLN A 69 3.84 -10.81 3.15
CA GLN A 69 3.47 -11.85 2.19
C GLN A 69 2.40 -11.37 1.22
N GLY A 70 1.32 -10.78 1.71
CA GLY A 70 0.26 -10.23 0.86
C GLY A 70 0.78 -9.18 -0.12
N LEU A 71 1.66 -8.27 0.30
CA LEU A 71 2.33 -7.30 -0.58
C LEU A 71 3.15 -7.97 -1.67
N LEU A 72 3.98 -8.94 -1.28
CA LEU A 72 4.91 -9.61 -2.19
C LEU A 72 4.17 -10.47 -3.21
N GLU A 73 3.28 -11.34 -2.75
CA GLU A 73 2.59 -12.35 -3.57
C GLU A 73 1.55 -11.73 -4.51
N SER A 74 0.88 -10.66 -4.07
CA SER A 74 -0.16 -10.00 -4.86
C SER A 74 0.33 -8.84 -5.72
N GLY A 75 1.62 -8.44 -5.59
CA GLY A 75 2.11 -7.20 -6.17
C GLY A 75 1.33 -5.99 -5.65
N ALA A 76 1.14 -5.90 -4.32
CA ALA A 76 0.31 -4.91 -3.67
C ALA A 76 -1.15 -4.91 -4.20
N GLY A 77 -1.72 -6.08 -4.41
CA GLY A 77 -3.09 -6.28 -4.91
C GLY A 77 -3.26 -6.04 -6.41
N LYS A 78 -2.18 -5.73 -7.14
CA LYS A 78 -2.26 -5.36 -8.57
C LYS A 78 -2.05 -6.54 -9.52
N SER A 79 -1.65 -7.72 -9.03
CA SER A 79 -1.47 -8.88 -9.91
C SER A 79 -2.78 -9.28 -10.57
N ALA A 80 -2.72 -9.71 -11.83
CA ALA A 80 -3.89 -10.17 -12.57
C ALA A 80 -4.62 -11.32 -11.86
N LEU A 81 -3.87 -12.19 -11.18
CA LEU A 81 -4.44 -13.26 -10.37
C LEU A 81 -5.28 -12.67 -9.22
N THR A 82 -4.71 -11.76 -8.44
CA THR A 82 -5.40 -11.17 -7.28
C THR A 82 -6.67 -10.43 -7.70
N GLN A 83 -6.60 -9.64 -8.77
CA GLN A 83 -7.74 -8.85 -9.24
C GLN A 83 -8.93 -9.70 -9.72
N LYS A 84 -8.68 -10.86 -10.34
CA LYS A 84 -9.74 -11.73 -10.82
C LYS A 84 -10.25 -12.75 -9.80
N SER A 85 -9.48 -13.00 -8.71
CA SER A 85 -9.76 -14.11 -7.81
C SER A 85 -9.76 -13.75 -6.32
N ASN A 86 -9.44 -12.51 -5.94
CA ASN A 86 -9.17 -12.09 -4.55
C ASN A 86 -8.09 -12.94 -3.86
N ASN A 87 -7.24 -13.64 -4.62
CA ASN A 87 -6.19 -14.50 -4.07
C ASN A 87 -4.92 -13.67 -3.83
N HIS A 88 -4.75 -13.20 -2.62
CA HIS A 88 -3.66 -12.31 -2.22
C HIS A 88 -2.34 -13.03 -1.94
N PHE A 89 -2.36 -14.35 -1.82
CA PHE A 89 -1.19 -15.16 -1.40
C PHE A 89 -0.79 -16.21 -2.44
N GLY A 90 -1.41 -16.20 -3.62
CA GLY A 90 -1.10 -17.16 -4.68
C GLY A 90 -1.35 -18.62 -4.26
N ILE A 91 -2.36 -18.88 -3.43
CA ILE A 91 -2.65 -20.24 -2.97
C ILE A 91 -3.24 -21.06 -4.11
N LYS A 92 -2.54 -22.14 -4.46
CA LYS A 92 -2.97 -23.08 -5.49
C LYS A 92 -4.13 -23.95 -4.99
N ALA A 93 -5.03 -24.27 -5.90
CA ALA A 93 -6.03 -25.29 -5.65
C ALA A 93 -5.35 -26.67 -5.62
N ASN A 94 -5.80 -27.52 -4.72
CA ASN A 94 -5.38 -28.91 -4.62
C ASN A 94 -6.62 -29.79 -4.54
N ASN A 95 -6.45 -31.12 -4.54
CA ASN A 95 -7.55 -32.07 -4.54
C ASN A 95 -8.54 -31.92 -3.36
N ASN A 96 -8.15 -31.23 -2.29
CA ASN A 96 -9.01 -30.98 -1.12
C ASN A 96 -9.73 -29.62 -1.19
N TRP A 97 -9.54 -28.86 -2.27
CA TRP A 97 -10.24 -27.59 -2.48
C TRP A 97 -11.55 -27.81 -3.24
N SER A 98 -12.66 -27.51 -2.60
CA SER A 98 -14.01 -27.63 -3.19
C SER A 98 -14.58 -26.31 -3.69
N GLY A 99 -13.86 -25.19 -3.50
CA GLY A 99 -14.28 -23.87 -3.93
C GLY A 99 -13.98 -23.61 -5.41
N ARG A 100 -14.33 -22.42 -5.88
CA ARG A 100 -14.05 -21.97 -7.26
C ARG A 100 -12.55 -21.89 -7.54
N THR A 101 -12.15 -22.15 -8.78
CA THR A 101 -10.76 -22.07 -9.24
C THR A 101 -10.62 -21.16 -10.45
N THR A 102 -9.42 -20.69 -10.68
CA THR A 102 -9.01 -19.98 -11.89
C THR A 102 -7.61 -20.42 -12.28
N THR A 103 -7.31 -20.38 -13.57
CA THR A 103 -5.97 -20.70 -14.07
C THR A 103 -5.10 -19.44 -14.20
N SER A 104 -3.82 -19.57 -13.90
CA SER A 104 -2.82 -18.54 -14.12
C SER A 104 -1.45 -19.16 -14.37
N MET A 105 -0.56 -18.44 -15.05
CA MET A 105 0.83 -18.86 -15.24
C MET A 105 1.60 -18.72 -13.92
N ASP A 106 2.35 -19.78 -13.59
CA ASP A 106 3.30 -19.79 -12.48
C ASP A 106 4.55 -20.55 -12.91
N ASN A 107 5.72 -19.91 -12.88
CA ASN A 107 7.00 -20.48 -13.32
C ASN A 107 6.91 -21.18 -14.69
N GLY A 108 6.23 -20.55 -15.67
CA GLY A 108 6.10 -21.06 -17.03
C GLY A 108 5.09 -22.22 -17.19
N ARG A 109 4.31 -22.54 -16.18
CA ARG A 109 3.27 -23.59 -16.22
C ARG A 109 1.90 -23.01 -15.88
N MET A 110 0.85 -23.51 -16.53
CA MET A 110 -0.51 -23.21 -16.13
C MET A 110 -0.84 -23.96 -14.85
N CYS A 111 -1.22 -23.21 -13.80
CA CYS A 111 -1.60 -23.76 -12.50
C CYS A 111 -3.03 -23.30 -12.14
N GLU A 112 -3.73 -24.13 -11.37
CA GLU A 112 -5.01 -23.75 -10.80
C GLU A 112 -4.81 -23.06 -9.45
N PHE A 113 -5.50 -21.94 -9.27
CA PHE A 113 -5.48 -21.13 -8.05
C PHE A 113 -6.88 -21.02 -7.47
N ARG A 114 -6.97 -20.91 -6.15
CA ARG A 114 -8.21 -20.70 -5.42
C ARG A 114 -8.80 -19.34 -5.75
N VAL A 115 -10.15 -19.28 -5.83
CA VAL A 115 -10.92 -18.05 -5.99
C VAL A 115 -11.71 -17.80 -4.73
N TYR A 116 -11.61 -16.59 -4.19
CA TYR A 116 -12.32 -16.17 -2.98
C TYR A 116 -13.35 -15.10 -3.29
N ASP A 117 -14.38 -15.00 -2.44
CA ASP A 117 -15.41 -13.97 -2.57
C ASP A 117 -14.90 -12.61 -2.09
N SER A 118 -13.94 -12.62 -1.15
CA SER A 118 -13.32 -11.39 -0.62
C SER A 118 -11.84 -11.59 -0.30
N ALA A 119 -11.12 -10.47 -0.13
CA ALA A 119 -9.76 -10.49 0.39
C ALA A 119 -9.69 -11.11 1.79
N ARG A 120 -10.72 -10.90 2.64
CA ARG A 120 -10.80 -11.49 3.98
C ARG A 120 -10.75 -13.01 3.94
N ASP A 121 -11.47 -13.63 2.99
CA ASP A 121 -11.47 -15.10 2.84
C ASP A 121 -10.09 -15.60 2.42
N SER A 122 -9.40 -14.86 1.56
CA SER A 122 -8.01 -15.17 1.18
C SER A 122 -7.05 -15.09 2.37
N TYR A 123 -7.19 -14.09 3.23
CA TYR A 123 -6.37 -13.92 4.45
C TYR A 123 -6.66 -15.02 5.47
N GLU A 124 -7.93 -15.40 5.63
CA GLU A 124 -8.31 -16.50 6.52
C GLU A 124 -7.74 -17.82 6.02
N ASP A 125 -7.91 -18.13 4.73
CA ASP A 125 -7.39 -19.37 4.15
C ASP A 125 -5.85 -19.42 4.18
N HIS A 126 -5.17 -18.28 3.98
CA HIS A 126 -3.73 -18.18 4.17
C HIS A 126 -3.32 -18.51 5.62
N SER A 127 -4.06 -17.99 6.59
CA SER A 127 -3.79 -18.30 7.99
C SER A 127 -3.98 -19.80 8.27
N GLN A 128 -5.05 -20.41 7.76
CA GLN A 128 -5.28 -21.84 7.86
C GLN A 128 -4.19 -22.65 7.13
N PHE A 129 -3.68 -22.13 6.01
CA PHE A 129 -2.57 -22.76 5.30
C PHE A 129 -1.29 -22.82 6.13
N LEU A 130 -1.00 -21.78 6.93
CA LEU A 130 0.16 -21.73 7.82
C LEU A 130 -0.02 -22.56 9.13
N LEU A 131 -1.22 -23.03 9.44
CA LEU A 131 -1.44 -23.96 10.55
C LEU A 131 -1.07 -25.41 10.21
N LYS A 132 -0.66 -25.72 8.98
CA LYS A 132 -0.24 -27.07 8.59
C LYS A 132 1.01 -27.51 9.36
N PRO A 133 1.17 -28.83 9.65
CA PRO A 133 2.26 -29.35 10.50
C PRO A 133 3.66 -28.90 10.10
N ARG A 134 3.93 -28.70 8.80
CA ARG A 134 5.24 -28.26 8.32
C ARG A 134 5.64 -26.88 8.81
N TYR A 135 4.70 -26.05 9.24
CA TYR A 135 4.92 -24.70 9.76
C TYR A 135 4.88 -24.63 11.30
N ALA A 136 4.65 -25.76 11.99
CA ALA A 136 4.45 -25.77 13.45
C ALA A 136 5.59 -25.09 14.23
N ALA A 137 6.84 -25.27 13.78
CA ALA A 137 8.00 -24.65 14.41
C ALA A 137 7.98 -23.10 14.38
N LEU A 138 7.19 -22.47 13.51
CA LEU A 138 7.04 -21.01 13.48
C LEU A 138 6.31 -20.49 14.71
N PHE A 139 5.40 -21.27 15.25
CA PHE A 139 4.57 -20.88 16.40
C PHE A 139 5.29 -20.97 17.75
N GLU A 140 6.52 -21.51 17.77
CA GLU A 140 7.44 -21.44 18.90
C GLU A 140 8.20 -20.10 18.97
N LEU A 141 8.18 -19.32 17.89
CA LEU A 141 8.81 -18.00 17.82
C LEU A 141 7.91 -16.93 18.47
N SER A 142 8.55 -15.87 18.98
CA SER A 142 7.80 -14.68 19.41
C SER A 142 6.98 -14.11 18.25
N SER A 143 5.79 -13.60 18.55
CA SER A 143 4.95 -12.88 17.58
C SER A 143 5.59 -11.59 17.07
N THR A 144 6.66 -11.11 17.71
CA THR A 144 7.44 -9.94 17.28
C THR A 144 8.74 -10.32 16.58
N ASP A 145 9.10 -11.60 16.50
CA ASP A 145 10.28 -12.09 15.78
C ASP A 145 9.97 -12.32 14.29
N TYR A 146 9.61 -11.25 13.59
CA TYR A 146 9.33 -11.32 12.15
C TYR A 146 10.53 -11.84 11.32
N GLN A 147 11.77 -11.64 11.79
CA GLN A 147 12.96 -12.14 11.10
C GLN A 147 13.06 -13.68 11.22
N GLY A 148 12.82 -14.22 12.41
CA GLY A 148 12.73 -15.65 12.62
C GLY A 148 11.59 -16.27 11.80
N TRP A 149 10.42 -15.64 11.79
CA TRP A 149 9.29 -16.06 10.98
C TRP A 149 9.63 -16.08 9.47
N ALA A 150 10.24 -15.03 8.94
CA ALA A 150 10.61 -14.96 7.51
C ALA A 150 11.57 -16.08 7.11
N ARG A 151 12.61 -16.32 7.93
CA ARG A 151 13.56 -17.42 7.72
C ARG A 151 12.90 -18.80 7.88
N GLY A 152 12.04 -18.93 8.87
CA GLY A 152 11.31 -20.16 9.12
C GLY A 152 10.33 -20.53 8.02
N LEU A 153 9.63 -19.57 7.42
CA LEU A 153 8.77 -19.78 6.24
C LEU A 153 9.55 -20.39 5.07
N LYS A 154 10.73 -19.86 4.78
CA LYS A 154 11.61 -20.42 3.75
C LYS A 154 12.05 -21.84 4.09
N LYS A 155 12.50 -22.07 5.32
CA LYS A 155 12.92 -23.40 5.81
C LYS A 155 11.78 -24.42 5.72
N ALA A 156 10.55 -23.99 5.99
CA ALA A 156 9.34 -24.84 5.88
C ALA A 156 8.84 -25.02 4.43
N GLY A 157 9.53 -24.44 3.43
CA GLY A 157 9.20 -24.61 2.02
C GLY A 157 7.98 -23.81 1.58
N TYR A 158 7.75 -22.60 2.15
CA TYR A 158 6.69 -21.72 1.69
C TYR A 158 6.99 -21.19 0.28
N ALA A 159 8.24 -20.82 0.01
CA ALA A 159 8.71 -20.35 -1.28
C ALA A 159 10.03 -21.02 -1.69
N GLU A 160 10.24 -21.18 -3.00
CA GLU A 160 11.49 -21.77 -3.55
C GLU A 160 12.63 -20.75 -3.62
N ASP A 161 12.30 -19.46 -3.73
CA ASP A 161 13.29 -18.38 -3.84
C ASP A 161 14.17 -18.28 -2.59
N PRO A 162 15.51 -18.42 -2.71
CA PRO A 162 16.44 -18.30 -1.59
C PRO A 162 16.44 -16.89 -0.97
N ALA A 163 16.08 -15.85 -1.74
CA ALA A 163 15.99 -14.46 -1.27
C ALA A 163 14.65 -14.14 -0.58
N TYR A 164 13.72 -15.08 -0.50
CA TYR A 164 12.38 -14.85 0.05
C TYR A 164 12.39 -14.25 1.47
N PRO A 165 13.18 -14.75 2.43
CA PRO A 165 13.24 -14.16 3.77
C PRO A 165 13.66 -12.69 3.73
N GLN A 166 14.69 -12.37 2.95
CA GLN A 166 15.20 -11.00 2.88
C GLN A 166 14.19 -10.07 2.21
N LYS A 167 13.44 -10.54 1.20
CA LYS A 167 12.35 -9.77 0.58
C LYS A 167 11.28 -9.40 1.61
N LEU A 168 10.85 -10.36 2.44
CA LEU A 168 9.89 -10.09 3.52
C LEU A 168 10.45 -9.10 4.54
N ILE A 169 11.67 -9.33 5.04
CA ILE A 169 12.32 -8.47 6.04
C ILE A 169 12.42 -7.03 5.50
N ASN A 170 12.89 -6.86 4.26
CA ASN A 170 13.01 -5.54 3.63
C ASN A 170 11.65 -4.81 3.55
N LEU A 171 10.57 -5.51 3.23
CA LEU A 171 9.22 -4.94 3.20
C LEU A 171 8.78 -4.54 4.62
N ILE A 172 8.98 -5.41 5.59
CA ILE A 172 8.60 -5.17 6.99
C ILE A 172 9.34 -3.96 7.54
N GLU A 173 10.64 -3.84 7.30
CA GLU A 173 11.45 -2.73 7.79
C GLU A 173 11.15 -1.42 7.03
N ARG A 174 11.07 -1.47 5.69
CA ARG A 174 10.80 -0.30 4.86
C ARG A 174 9.48 0.38 5.22
N TYR A 175 8.42 -0.40 5.42
CA TYR A 175 7.07 0.09 5.72
C TYR A 175 6.71 0.01 7.20
N LYS A 176 7.67 -0.33 8.07
CA LYS A 176 7.50 -0.47 9.53
C LYS A 176 6.32 -1.38 9.91
N LEU A 177 6.12 -2.47 9.16
CA LEU A 177 4.99 -3.37 9.37
C LEU A 177 5.00 -4.02 10.76
N TYR A 178 6.16 -4.13 11.40
CA TYR A 178 6.31 -4.62 12.78
C TYR A 178 5.54 -3.78 13.82
N GLU A 179 5.14 -2.55 13.49
CA GLU A 179 4.28 -1.76 14.37
C GLU A 179 2.89 -2.38 14.51
N TYR A 180 2.38 -3.05 13.48
CA TYR A 180 1.09 -3.74 13.53
C TYR A 180 1.08 -4.98 14.42
N ASP A 181 2.24 -5.56 14.73
CA ASP A 181 2.36 -6.70 15.67
C ASP A 181 2.09 -6.29 17.12
N LYS A 182 2.09 -5.00 17.43
CA LYS A 182 1.82 -4.42 18.75
C LYS A 182 0.35 -4.08 18.97
N TYR A 183 -0.49 -4.19 17.93
CA TYR A 183 -1.92 -3.84 18.04
C TYR A 183 -2.65 -4.82 18.95
N SER A 184 -3.43 -4.30 19.89
CA SER A 184 -4.25 -5.12 20.79
C SER A 184 -5.49 -5.65 20.06
N LYS A 185 -6.11 -6.70 20.64
CA LYS A 185 -7.37 -7.25 20.10
C LYS A 185 -8.49 -6.21 20.02
N GLY A 186 -8.49 -5.23 20.93
CA GLY A 186 -9.44 -4.12 20.95
C GLY A 186 -9.21 -3.12 19.81
N ASP A 187 -7.98 -2.91 19.41
CA ASP A 187 -7.65 -1.92 18.36
C ASP A 187 -8.18 -2.36 16.99
N ALA A 188 -8.05 -3.64 16.64
CA ALA A 188 -8.60 -4.19 15.40
C ALA A 188 -10.14 -4.29 15.44
N ALA A 189 -10.72 -4.72 16.58
CA ALA A 189 -12.15 -4.86 16.74
C ALA A 189 -12.86 -3.49 16.85
N SER A 190 -12.24 -2.50 17.50
CA SER A 190 -12.79 -1.14 17.57
C SER A 190 -12.84 -0.46 16.20
N VAL A 191 -11.89 -0.81 15.34
CA VAL A 191 -11.82 -0.32 13.97
C VAL A 191 -12.88 -0.97 13.08
N LEU A 192 -13.17 -2.26 13.29
CA LEU A 192 -14.14 -3.02 12.49
C LEU A 192 -15.55 -3.07 13.10
N GLY A 193 -15.70 -2.83 14.40
CA GLY A 193 -16.93 -3.08 15.15
C GLY A 193 -17.63 -1.87 15.79
N ASN A 194 -16.96 -0.71 15.95
CA ASN A 194 -17.56 0.47 16.58
C ASN A 194 -18.32 1.39 15.61
N ASN A 195 -18.45 1.02 14.34
CA ASN A 195 -19.18 1.79 13.35
C ASN A 195 -20.67 1.39 13.33
N ALA A 196 -21.36 1.62 14.44
CA ALA A 196 -22.81 1.53 14.50
C ALA A 196 -23.42 2.48 13.45
N GLY A 197 -23.70 1.95 12.25
CA GLY A 197 -24.32 2.69 11.14
C GLY A 197 -23.64 2.56 9.79
N VAL A 198 -22.47 1.91 9.68
CA VAL A 198 -21.86 1.59 8.38
C VAL A 198 -22.24 0.16 8.00
N THR A 199 -22.96 0.00 6.90
CA THR A 199 -23.28 -1.32 6.36
C THR A 199 -22.03 -1.89 5.70
N LEU A 200 -21.38 -2.86 6.35
CA LEU A 200 -20.16 -3.52 5.84
C LEU A 200 -20.45 -4.55 4.71
N SER A 201 -21.63 -4.52 4.13
CA SER A 201 -22.04 -5.37 3.00
C SER A 201 -21.52 -4.88 1.63
N SER A 202 -20.64 -3.89 1.64
CA SER A 202 -20.09 -3.34 0.40
C SER A 202 -19.12 -4.31 -0.28
N LYS A 203 -19.24 -4.41 -1.61
CA LYS A 203 -18.32 -5.18 -2.46
C LYS A 203 -16.99 -4.44 -2.73
N ARG A 204 -16.88 -3.18 -2.29
CA ARG A 204 -15.66 -2.38 -2.49
C ARG A 204 -14.73 -2.43 -1.29
N PRO A 205 -13.42 -2.20 -1.49
CA PRO A 205 -12.46 -2.13 -0.40
C PRO A 205 -12.78 -0.97 0.55
N LEU A 206 -12.72 -1.25 1.86
CA LEU A 206 -12.76 -0.26 2.92
C LEU A 206 -11.35 -0.04 3.44
N TYR A 207 -10.97 1.21 3.62
CA TYR A 207 -9.64 1.62 4.04
C TYR A 207 -9.70 2.30 5.41
N LEU A 208 -8.56 2.37 6.08
CA LEU A 208 -8.40 3.07 7.34
C LEU A 208 -7.26 4.07 7.27
N SER A 209 -7.52 5.27 7.75
CA SER A 209 -6.48 6.28 8.00
C SER A 209 -6.73 6.90 9.36
N SER A 210 -5.70 6.87 10.23
CA SER A 210 -5.79 7.40 11.60
C SER A 210 -7.00 6.85 12.39
N GLY A 211 -7.37 5.58 12.17
CA GLY A 211 -8.52 4.94 12.81
C GLY A 211 -9.88 5.34 12.23
N LEU A 212 -9.94 6.02 11.08
CA LEU A 212 -11.16 6.39 10.40
C LEU A 212 -11.36 5.58 9.13
N LEU A 213 -12.57 5.04 8.94
CA LEU A 213 -12.96 4.37 7.72
C LEU A 213 -13.12 5.34 6.56
N TYR A 214 -12.56 4.98 5.42
CA TYR A 214 -12.76 5.69 4.17
C TYR A 214 -12.81 4.71 2.98
N ILE A 215 -13.28 5.20 1.85
CA ILE A 215 -13.23 4.54 0.56
C ILE A 215 -12.44 5.38 -0.43
N VAL A 216 -11.92 4.72 -1.46
CA VAL A 216 -11.48 5.38 -2.68
C VAL A 216 -12.65 5.32 -3.66
N ALA A 217 -13.07 6.47 -4.15
CA ALA A 217 -14.21 6.59 -5.04
C ALA A 217 -13.89 5.96 -6.42
N ASN A 218 -14.88 5.27 -6.97
CA ASN A 218 -14.85 4.76 -8.35
C ASN A 218 -15.45 5.78 -9.31
N ASN A 219 -15.24 5.55 -10.61
CA ASN A 219 -15.92 6.33 -11.63
C ASN A 219 -17.45 6.15 -11.52
N GLY A 220 -18.19 7.25 -11.56
CA GLY A 220 -19.65 7.26 -11.43
C GLY A 220 -20.18 7.28 -10.00
N ASP A 221 -19.33 7.29 -8.97
CA ASP A 221 -19.76 7.46 -7.59
C ASP A 221 -20.40 8.84 -7.37
N THR A 222 -21.44 8.84 -6.56
CA THR A 222 -22.12 10.04 -6.09
C THR A 222 -22.37 9.94 -4.58
N PHE A 223 -22.57 11.06 -3.90
CA PHE A 223 -22.96 11.01 -2.48
C PHE A 223 -24.25 10.22 -2.25
N LYS A 224 -25.15 10.20 -3.24
CA LYS A 224 -26.40 9.44 -3.16
C LYS A 224 -26.15 7.94 -3.28
N SER A 225 -25.33 7.49 -4.24
CA SER A 225 -24.99 6.08 -4.38
C SER A 225 -24.23 5.57 -3.16
N LEU A 226 -23.24 6.32 -2.68
CA LEU A 226 -22.47 5.99 -1.47
C LEU A 226 -23.34 6.00 -0.20
N SER A 227 -24.31 6.93 -0.11
CA SER A 227 -25.27 6.97 0.99
C SER A 227 -26.11 5.67 1.04
N SER A 228 -26.56 5.19 -0.10
CA SER A 228 -27.31 3.92 -0.20
C SER A 228 -26.42 2.71 0.11
N GLU A 229 -25.19 2.71 -0.38
CA GLU A 229 -24.24 1.61 -0.21
C GLU A 229 -23.82 1.41 1.26
N PHE A 230 -23.55 2.52 1.96
CA PHE A 230 -23.01 2.48 3.34
C PHE A 230 -24.01 2.79 4.43
N GLY A 231 -25.27 3.07 4.10
CA GLY A 231 -26.31 3.43 5.08
C GLY A 231 -26.06 4.77 5.79
N ILE A 232 -25.15 5.61 5.27
CA ILE A 232 -24.80 6.89 5.83
C ILE A 232 -25.49 7.99 5.04
N SER A 233 -26.26 8.88 5.74
CA SER A 233 -26.93 9.94 5.02
C SER A 233 -25.95 10.78 4.20
N TYR A 234 -26.33 11.14 2.97
CA TYR A 234 -25.47 11.91 2.06
C TYR A 234 -25.01 13.25 2.68
N ARG A 235 -25.82 13.87 3.54
CA ARG A 235 -25.45 15.09 4.28
C ARG A 235 -24.31 14.86 5.27
N LYS A 236 -24.28 13.67 5.91
CA LYS A 236 -23.17 13.27 6.79
C LYS A 236 -21.91 13.02 5.98
N LEU A 237 -22.01 12.32 4.84
CA LEU A 237 -20.86 12.08 3.95
C LEU A 237 -20.22 13.40 3.49
N ILE A 238 -21.02 14.35 3.03
CA ILE A 238 -20.57 15.70 2.67
C ILE A 238 -19.83 16.36 3.85
N LYS A 239 -20.44 16.36 5.04
CA LYS A 239 -19.89 16.97 6.25
C LYS A 239 -18.61 16.29 6.76
N TYR A 240 -18.55 14.97 6.64
CA TYR A 240 -17.36 14.19 7.07
C TYR A 240 -16.13 14.49 6.19
N ASN A 241 -16.37 14.84 4.94
CA ASN A 241 -15.34 15.10 3.94
C ASN A 241 -15.02 16.59 3.72
N ASP A 242 -15.65 17.50 4.49
CA ASP A 242 -15.49 18.95 4.31
C ASP A 242 -15.78 19.39 2.86
N LEU A 243 -16.75 18.74 2.20
CA LEU A 243 -17.18 19.01 0.84
C LEU A 243 -18.49 19.82 0.80
N TYR A 244 -18.89 20.25 -0.38
CA TYR A 244 -20.17 20.93 -0.61
C TYR A 244 -21.11 20.04 -1.45
N LYS A 245 -22.40 20.37 -1.44
CA LYS A 245 -23.45 19.52 -2.03
C LYS A 245 -23.26 19.27 -3.54
N GLU A 246 -22.77 20.25 -4.23
CA GLU A 246 -22.56 20.26 -5.69
C GLU A 246 -21.21 19.64 -6.10
N TYR A 247 -20.43 19.16 -5.11
CA TYR A 247 -19.15 18.51 -5.42
C TYR A 247 -19.39 17.21 -6.21
N ASN A 248 -18.77 17.12 -7.37
CA ASN A 248 -18.76 15.92 -8.19
C ASN A 248 -17.62 15.02 -7.74
N ILE A 249 -17.94 13.88 -7.15
CA ILE A 249 -16.97 12.87 -6.75
C ILE A 249 -16.24 12.37 -7.99
N LYS A 250 -14.91 12.34 -7.93
CA LYS A 250 -14.04 11.83 -8.99
C LYS A 250 -13.46 10.47 -8.59
N ALA A 251 -13.18 9.64 -9.59
CA ALA A 251 -12.44 8.40 -9.35
C ALA A 251 -11.09 8.73 -8.67
N GLY A 252 -10.79 8.02 -7.57
CA GLY A 252 -9.60 8.25 -6.76
C GLY A 252 -9.80 9.19 -5.56
N ASP A 253 -10.94 9.88 -5.45
CA ASP A 253 -11.22 10.69 -4.26
C ASP A 253 -11.29 9.82 -3.00
N ILE A 254 -10.67 10.30 -1.93
CA ILE A 254 -10.79 9.70 -0.60
C ILE A 254 -12.10 10.20 0.00
N ILE A 255 -13.02 9.30 0.31
CA ILE A 255 -14.30 9.61 0.93
C ILE A 255 -14.40 8.93 2.30
N TYR A 256 -14.26 9.73 3.35
CA TYR A 256 -14.42 9.26 4.73
C TYR A 256 -15.87 8.90 5.03
N LEU A 257 -16.06 7.72 5.59
CA LEU A 257 -17.36 7.23 6.07
C LEU A 257 -17.64 7.67 7.51
N GLU A 258 -16.67 8.34 8.14
CA GLU A 258 -16.70 8.79 9.51
C GLU A 258 -16.26 10.25 9.62
N LYS A 259 -16.59 10.85 10.77
CA LYS A 259 -16.22 12.24 11.04
C LYS A 259 -14.73 12.35 11.31
N LYS A 260 -14.02 13.13 10.49
CA LYS A 260 -12.59 13.39 10.66
C LYS A 260 -12.26 13.99 12.04
N HIS A 261 -11.05 13.71 12.51
CA HIS A 261 -10.54 14.18 13.78
C HIS A 261 -10.36 15.71 13.82
N SER A 262 -10.19 16.25 15.02
CA SER A 262 -9.81 17.66 15.19
C SER A 262 -8.32 17.92 15.05
N LYS A 263 -7.49 16.88 15.21
CA LYS A 263 -6.03 16.90 15.15
C LYS A 263 -5.54 15.56 14.62
N ALA A 264 -4.39 15.55 13.97
CA ALA A 264 -3.71 14.30 13.57
C ALA A 264 -3.18 13.51 14.78
N SER A 265 -2.67 12.31 14.55
CA SER A 265 -1.98 11.50 15.54
C SER A 265 -0.74 12.22 16.11
N LYS A 266 -0.20 11.74 17.24
CA LYS A 266 0.97 12.37 17.87
C LYS A 266 2.22 12.31 16.99
N GLU A 267 2.31 11.30 16.15
CA GLU A 267 3.41 11.04 15.22
C GLU A 267 3.36 12.00 14.02
N ASN A 268 2.15 12.44 13.63
CA ASN A 268 1.90 13.28 12.46
C ASN A 268 1.58 14.74 12.88
N ARG A 269 2.49 15.36 13.63
CA ARG A 269 2.29 16.74 14.13
C ARG A 269 2.41 17.79 13.04
N PHE A 270 3.26 17.53 12.06
CA PHE A 270 3.58 18.41 10.96
C PHE A 270 3.60 17.62 9.65
N HIS A 271 3.34 18.30 8.56
CA HIS A 271 3.49 17.80 7.20
C HIS A 271 4.28 18.79 6.37
N THR A 272 5.33 18.33 5.70
CA THR A 272 6.06 19.14 4.72
C THR A 272 5.43 18.93 3.37
N THR A 273 4.98 20.02 2.76
CA THR A 273 4.25 19.98 1.50
C THR A 273 5.10 19.55 0.32
N VAL A 274 4.49 18.83 -0.59
CA VAL A 274 5.04 18.49 -1.90
C VAL A 274 4.23 19.18 -3.01
N ASP A 275 4.72 19.11 -4.25
CA ASP A 275 4.06 19.73 -5.38
C ASP A 275 2.63 19.21 -5.59
N GLY A 276 1.70 20.11 -5.87
CA GLY A 276 0.29 19.80 -6.11
C GLY A 276 -0.55 19.55 -4.88
N GLU A 277 0.00 19.60 -3.65
CA GLU A 277 -0.79 19.48 -2.43
C GLU A 277 -1.53 20.77 -2.07
N SER A 278 -2.68 20.59 -1.43
CA SER A 278 -3.50 21.65 -0.84
C SER A 278 -3.79 21.32 0.61
N LEU A 279 -4.20 22.32 1.43
CA LEU A 279 -4.65 22.05 2.79
C LEU A 279 -5.82 21.05 2.82
N TYR A 280 -6.66 21.04 1.77
CA TYR A 280 -7.72 20.03 1.65
C TYR A 280 -7.15 18.62 1.46
N SER A 281 -6.23 18.42 0.46
CA SER A 281 -5.63 17.09 0.24
C SER A 281 -4.85 16.59 1.46
N ILE A 282 -4.14 17.48 2.16
CA ILE A 282 -3.46 17.17 3.42
C ILE A 282 -4.49 16.81 4.51
N SER A 283 -5.59 17.55 4.61
CA SER A 283 -6.67 17.24 5.56
C SER A 283 -7.28 15.86 5.31
N GLN A 284 -7.44 15.48 4.04
CA GLN A 284 -7.89 14.14 3.64
C GLN A 284 -6.85 13.06 3.98
N LYS A 285 -5.57 13.31 3.65
CA LYS A 285 -4.47 12.38 3.92
C LYS A 285 -4.37 11.97 5.40
N TYR A 286 -4.54 12.91 6.31
CA TYR A 286 -4.38 12.69 7.75
C TYR A 286 -5.70 12.54 8.54
N GLY A 287 -6.85 12.54 7.87
CA GLY A 287 -8.15 12.42 8.52
C GLY A 287 -8.46 13.56 9.48
N VAL A 288 -7.95 14.77 9.22
CA VAL A 288 -8.16 15.97 10.04
C VAL A 288 -9.17 16.88 9.36
N ARG A 289 -10.14 17.43 10.13
CA ARG A 289 -11.12 18.37 9.57
C ARG A 289 -10.42 19.60 9.00
N LEU A 290 -10.76 19.97 7.77
CA LEU A 290 -10.14 21.09 7.05
C LEU A 290 -10.17 22.39 7.84
N LYS A 291 -11.31 22.71 8.48
CA LYS A 291 -11.44 23.89 9.35
C LYS A 291 -10.45 23.92 10.52
N ASN A 292 -10.05 22.74 11.02
CA ASN A 292 -9.06 22.63 12.09
C ASN A 292 -7.64 22.78 11.53
N VAL A 293 -7.38 22.33 10.31
CA VAL A 293 -6.11 22.58 9.64
C VAL A 293 -5.90 24.08 9.43
N TYR A 294 -6.90 24.81 8.93
CA TYR A 294 -6.85 26.27 8.83
C TYR A 294 -6.64 26.93 10.20
N LYS A 295 -7.36 26.49 11.23
CA LYS A 295 -7.19 27.05 12.58
C LYS A 295 -5.78 26.88 13.14
N MET A 296 -5.11 25.79 12.80
CA MET A 296 -3.74 25.51 13.24
C MET A 296 -2.69 26.22 12.38
N ASN A 297 -3.08 26.72 11.21
CA ASN A 297 -2.21 27.38 10.22
C ASN A 297 -2.88 28.69 9.75
N PRO A 298 -3.00 29.68 10.64
CA PRO A 298 -3.69 30.93 10.32
C PRO A 298 -2.99 31.74 9.23
N GLU A 299 -1.73 31.45 8.94
CA GLU A 299 -0.95 32.03 7.84
C GLU A 299 -1.49 31.65 6.45
N TYR A 300 -2.31 30.59 6.34
CA TYR A 300 -2.92 30.20 5.06
C TYR A 300 -4.41 30.57 5.04
N GLU A 301 -4.78 31.35 4.08
CA GLU A 301 -6.18 31.64 3.77
C GLU A 301 -6.81 30.55 2.89
N SER A 302 -8.14 30.56 2.76
CA SER A 302 -8.91 29.54 2.01
C SER A 302 -8.46 29.34 0.56
N TYR A 303 -7.77 30.31 -0.02
CA TYR A 303 -7.28 30.29 -1.42
C TYR A 303 -5.76 30.34 -1.53
N SER A 304 -5.04 30.20 -0.40
CA SER A 304 -3.59 30.22 -0.41
C SER A 304 -3.04 28.99 -1.15
N THR A 305 -2.14 29.23 -2.08
CA THR A 305 -1.37 28.16 -2.74
C THR A 305 -0.21 27.78 -1.86
N LEU A 306 -0.14 26.51 -1.47
CA LEU A 306 1.01 25.97 -0.75
C LEU A 306 2.22 25.87 -1.68
N LYS A 307 3.39 26.19 -1.16
CA LYS A 307 4.67 26.00 -1.85
C LYS A 307 5.28 24.68 -1.39
N VAL A 308 6.07 24.06 -2.26
CA VAL A 308 6.87 22.89 -1.91
C VAL A 308 7.79 23.25 -0.74
N GLY A 309 7.78 22.45 0.31
CA GLY A 309 8.57 22.67 1.53
C GLY A 309 7.86 23.45 2.64
N ASP A 310 6.65 23.98 2.41
CA ASP A 310 5.86 24.59 3.47
C ASP A 310 5.57 23.57 4.57
N VAL A 311 5.53 24.01 5.82
CA VAL A 311 5.29 23.14 6.98
C VAL A 311 3.89 23.37 7.52
N VAL A 312 2.99 22.44 7.27
CA VAL A 312 1.59 22.46 7.74
C VAL A 312 1.47 21.79 9.10
N ARG A 313 0.93 22.50 10.09
CA ARG A 313 0.63 21.97 11.43
C ARG A 313 -0.67 21.17 11.39
N LEU A 314 -0.64 19.98 11.99
CA LEU A 314 -1.78 19.05 12.00
C LEU A 314 -2.23 18.71 13.43
N ARG A 315 -1.45 19.18 14.42
CA ARG A 315 -1.74 18.94 15.84
C ARG A 315 -1.28 20.10 16.74
#